data_85971cb984d97a1e1aaee59fac1e244c
#
_entry.id   85971cb984d97a1e1aaee59fac1e244c
#
_cell.length_a   1.000
_cell.length_b   1.000
_cell.length_c   1.000
_cell.angle_alpha   90.00
_cell.angle_beta   90.00
_cell.angle_gamma   90.00
#
_symmetry.space_group_name_H-M   'P 1'
#
loop_
_entity.id
_entity.type
_entity.pdbx_description
1 polymer ?
#
loop_
_entity_poly.entity_id
_entity_poly.type
_entity_poly.pdbx_seq_one_letter_code
_entity_poly.pdbx_strand_id
1 'polypeptide(L)'
;MRNALRTAVVGAVVTGSVLTCGTAGATPPGPGVTAKLISQTTVGNTDYVVREITVPPGQSTGWHYHDGPVYGFVQQGTLTHYHSDCAEDGVYPKGTTVREPGGPSDIHLGRNEGDTPLVLDVLYVLPHGSPYSEDAPNPGCSFQ
;
A
#
# COMPACT_ATOMS: atom_id res chain seq x y z
N MET A 1 -38.29 -20.26 68.52
CA MET A 1 -37.94 -18.97 67.87
C MET A 1 -36.70 -19.23 67.00
N ARG A 2 -36.88 -19.23 65.68
CA ARG A 2 -35.81 -19.63 64.72
C ARG A 2 -35.34 -18.37 63.99
N ASN A 3 -34.09 -17.96 64.28
CA ASN A 3 -33.43 -16.86 63.59
C ASN A 3 -32.84 -17.37 62.28
N ALA A 4 -33.28 -16.86 61.14
CA ALA A 4 -32.73 -17.11 59.82
C ALA A 4 -31.69 -16.04 59.52
N LEU A 5 -30.42 -16.45 59.41
CA LEU A 5 -29.35 -15.60 58.85
C LEU A 5 -29.51 -15.53 57.33
N ARG A 6 -29.63 -14.31 56.84
CA ARG A 6 -29.60 -14.02 55.39
C ARG A 6 -28.18 -13.66 55.01
N THR A 7 -27.54 -14.53 54.27
CA THR A 7 -26.22 -14.27 53.68
C THR A 7 -26.41 -13.48 52.39
N ALA A 8 -25.87 -12.27 52.33
CA ALA A 8 -25.88 -11.46 51.10
C ALA A 8 -24.58 -11.80 50.31
N VAL A 9 -24.76 -12.31 49.12
CA VAL A 9 -23.66 -12.54 48.16
C VAL A 9 -23.50 -11.27 47.36
N VAL A 10 -22.37 -10.57 47.55
CA VAL A 10 -21.98 -9.42 46.72
C VAL A 10 -21.19 -9.96 45.51
N GLY A 11 -21.83 -9.97 44.36
CA GLY A 11 -21.19 -10.30 43.08
C GLY A 11 -20.36 -9.13 42.56
N ALA A 12 -19.05 -9.27 42.53
CA ALA A 12 -18.17 -8.32 41.88
C ALA A 12 -18.27 -8.49 40.36
N VAL A 13 -18.82 -7.52 39.65
CA VAL A 13 -18.81 -7.46 38.19
C VAL A 13 -17.47 -6.90 37.75
N VAL A 14 -16.58 -7.75 37.24
CA VAL A 14 -15.34 -7.35 36.59
C VAL A 14 -15.66 -6.97 35.14
N THR A 15 -15.78 -5.68 34.86
CA THR A 15 -15.85 -5.16 33.49
C THR A 15 -14.47 -5.21 32.86
N GLY A 16 -14.20 -6.28 32.11
CA GLY A 16 -13.00 -6.41 31.30
C GLY A 16 -13.08 -5.45 30.10
N SER A 17 -12.25 -4.41 30.08
CA SER A 17 -12.07 -3.57 28.91
C SER A 17 -11.28 -4.38 27.85
N VAL A 18 -11.96 -4.80 26.79
CA VAL A 18 -11.33 -5.40 25.63
C VAL A 18 -10.67 -4.25 24.84
N LEU A 19 -9.35 -4.11 24.98
CA LEU A 19 -8.57 -3.29 24.05
C LEU A 19 -8.61 -4.01 22.69
N THR A 20 -9.43 -3.52 21.78
CA THR A 20 -9.33 -3.87 20.37
C THR A 20 -8.06 -3.20 19.82
N CYS A 21 -6.95 -3.93 19.74
CA CYS A 21 -5.87 -3.57 18.84
C CYS A 21 -6.45 -3.56 17.42
N GLY A 22 -6.74 -2.36 16.93
CA GLY A 22 -7.06 -2.17 15.52
C GLY A 22 -5.83 -2.64 14.73
N THR A 23 -5.94 -3.73 13.98
CA THR A 23 -4.95 -4.06 12.96
C THR A 23 -4.98 -2.93 11.95
N ALA A 24 -3.86 -2.21 11.79
CA ALA A 24 -3.71 -1.29 10.68
C ALA A 24 -3.93 -2.10 9.39
N GLY A 25 -5.06 -1.88 8.72
CA GLY A 25 -5.40 -2.57 7.48
C GLY A 25 -4.44 -2.12 6.37
N ALA A 26 -4.20 -3.00 5.40
CA ALA A 26 -3.52 -2.66 4.16
C ALA A 26 -4.20 -1.45 3.49
N THR A 27 -3.43 -0.60 2.82
CA THR A 27 -3.95 0.56 2.11
C THR A 27 -4.06 0.25 0.61
N PRO A 28 -5.27 -0.05 0.09
CA PRO A 28 -5.44 -0.32 -1.32
C PRO A 28 -5.20 0.95 -2.15
N PRO A 29 -4.99 0.80 -3.49
CA PRO A 29 -4.99 1.91 -4.41
C PRO A 29 -6.23 2.79 -4.28
N GLY A 30 -6.06 4.10 -4.49
CA GLY A 30 -7.14 5.08 -4.42
C GLY A 30 -8.24 4.86 -5.45
N PRO A 31 -9.43 5.46 -5.25
CA PRO A 31 -10.55 5.35 -6.19
C PRO A 31 -10.18 5.71 -7.62
N GLY A 32 -10.54 4.86 -8.58
CA GLY A 32 -10.30 5.07 -10.00
C GLY A 32 -8.87 4.79 -10.47
N VAL A 33 -7.96 4.35 -9.61
CA VAL A 33 -6.67 3.82 -10.04
C VAL A 33 -6.91 2.53 -10.82
N THR A 34 -6.33 2.45 -12.01
CA THR A 34 -6.47 1.29 -12.88
C THR A 34 -5.11 0.77 -13.34
N ALA A 35 -5.06 -0.51 -13.66
CA ALA A 35 -3.86 -1.17 -14.15
C ALA A 35 -4.21 -2.12 -15.29
N LYS A 36 -3.57 -1.94 -16.43
CA LYS A 36 -3.77 -2.74 -17.65
C LYS A 36 -2.51 -3.54 -17.95
N LEU A 37 -2.63 -4.86 -18.11
CA LEU A 37 -1.53 -5.70 -18.56
C LEU A 37 -1.21 -5.39 -20.05
N ILE A 38 0.05 -5.07 -20.33
CA ILE A 38 0.58 -4.84 -21.66
C ILE A 38 1.28 -6.10 -22.19
N SER A 39 2.18 -6.66 -21.38
CA SER A 39 2.98 -7.82 -21.74
C SER A 39 3.43 -8.60 -20.50
N GLN A 40 3.60 -9.90 -20.65
CA GLN A 40 4.18 -10.74 -19.60
C GLN A 40 4.96 -11.89 -20.24
N THR A 41 6.11 -12.20 -19.65
CA THR A 41 6.90 -13.38 -19.99
C THR A 41 7.64 -13.88 -18.76
N THR A 42 7.87 -15.20 -18.71
CA THR A 42 8.65 -15.83 -17.64
C THR A 42 9.96 -16.35 -18.22
N VAL A 43 11.08 -16.02 -17.58
CA VAL A 43 12.41 -16.54 -17.94
C VAL A 43 13.05 -17.16 -16.70
N GLY A 44 13.23 -18.47 -16.72
CA GLY A 44 13.67 -19.20 -15.52
C GLY A 44 12.66 -19.08 -14.39
N ASN A 45 13.07 -18.52 -13.25
CA ASN A 45 12.21 -18.28 -12.09
C ASN A 45 11.86 -16.80 -11.93
N THR A 46 11.81 -16.03 -13.03
CA THR A 46 11.55 -14.60 -13.01
C THR A 46 10.45 -14.24 -14.00
N ASP A 47 9.46 -13.50 -13.51
CA ASP A 47 8.42 -12.88 -14.32
C ASP A 47 8.81 -11.46 -14.69
N TYR A 48 8.74 -11.16 -15.98
CA TYR A 48 8.89 -9.83 -16.55
C TYR A 48 7.50 -9.39 -17.01
N VAL A 49 6.94 -8.41 -16.33
CA VAL A 49 5.57 -7.94 -16.57
C VAL A 49 5.57 -6.46 -16.85
N VAL A 50 4.94 -6.06 -17.95
CA VAL A 50 4.72 -4.63 -18.28
C VAL A 50 3.26 -4.31 -18.10
N ARG A 51 2.97 -3.29 -17.29
CA ARG A 51 1.61 -2.77 -17.06
C ARG A 51 1.57 -1.27 -17.28
N GLU A 52 0.44 -0.78 -17.77
CA GLU A 52 0.08 0.63 -17.75
C GLU A 52 -0.75 0.91 -16.51
N ILE A 53 -0.29 1.83 -15.66
CA ILE A 53 -0.98 2.26 -14.44
C ILE A 53 -1.49 3.68 -14.66
N THR A 54 -2.78 3.90 -14.40
CA THR A 54 -3.37 5.24 -14.42
C THR A 54 -3.83 5.63 -13.03
N VAL A 55 -3.33 6.77 -12.54
CA VAL A 55 -3.68 7.34 -11.24
C VAL A 55 -4.40 8.66 -11.46
N PRO A 56 -5.70 8.79 -11.12
CA PRO A 56 -6.43 10.04 -11.25
C PRO A 56 -5.85 11.15 -10.38
N PRO A 57 -6.15 12.43 -10.67
CA PRO A 57 -5.76 13.56 -9.84
C PRO A 57 -6.15 13.35 -8.36
N GLY A 58 -5.21 13.65 -7.46
CA GLY A 58 -5.39 13.54 -6.01
C GLY A 58 -5.37 12.11 -5.45
N GLN A 59 -5.22 11.08 -6.30
CA GLN A 59 -5.19 9.68 -5.89
C GLN A 59 -3.76 9.14 -5.75
N SER A 60 -3.64 7.94 -5.17
CA SER A 60 -2.37 7.26 -4.93
C SER A 60 -2.44 5.78 -5.24
N THR A 61 -1.28 5.14 -5.35
CA THR A 61 -1.16 3.68 -5.49
C THR A 61 -1.50 2.91 -4.21
N GLY A 62 -1.69 3.60 -3.06
CA GLY A 62 -1.69 3.00 -1.73
C GLY A 62 -0.27 2.66 -1.28
N TRP A 63 -0.08 2.43 0.04
CA TRP A 63 1.20 1.99 0.60
C TRP A 63 1.42 0.52 0.25
N HIS A 64 2.56 0.22 -0.35
CA HIS A 64 2.89 -1.12 -0.81
C HIS A 64 4.41 -1.32 -0.93
N TYR A 65 4.80 -2.55 -1.23
CA TYR A 65 6.16 -2.91 -1.67
C TYR A 65 6.07 -3.98 -2.78
N HIS A 66 7.20 -4.31 -3.38
CA HIS A 66 7.31 -5.35 -4.41
C HIS A 66 8.31 -6.41 -3.99
N ASP A 67 8.10 -7.69 -4.39
CA ASP A 67 9.04 -8.78 -4.11
C ASP A 67 10.32 -8.74 -4.94
N GLY A 68 10.43 -7.81 -5.87
CA GLY A 68 11.59 -7.61 -6.72
C GLY A 68 11.61 -6.20 -7.32
N PRO A 69 12.65 -5.83 -8.08
CA PRO A 69 12.78 -4.48 -8.60
C PRO A 69 11.70 -4.12 -9.61
N VAL A 70 11.26 -2.87 -9.53
CA VAL A 70 10.27 -2.27 -10.43
C VAL A 70 10.85 -1.00 -11.05
N TYR A 71 10.51 -0.78 -12.32
CA TYR A 71 10.95 0.37 -13.11
C TYR A 71 9.74 1.04 -13.74
N GLY A 72 9.43 2.25 -13.31
CA GLY A 72 8.36 3.07 -13.86
C GLY A 72 8.88 4.10 -14.86
N PHE A 73 8.15 4.31 -15.96
CA PHE A 73 8.35 5.41 -16.88
C PHE A 73 7.09 6.28 -16.93
N VAL A 74 7.24 7.59 -16.71
CA VAL A 74 6.12 8.53 -16.67
C VAL A 74 5.73 8.92 -18.09
N GLN A 75 4.60 8.38 -18.58
CA GLN A 75 4.03 8.69 -19.89
C GLN A 75 3.29 10.02 -19.90
N GLN A 76 2.59 10.33 -18.78
CA GLN A 76 1.79 11.54 -18.62
C GLN A 76 1.70 11.95 -17.16
N GLY A 77 1.58 13.25 -16.91
CA GLY A 77 1.47 13.82 -15.57
C GLY A 77 2.81 13.85 -14.83
N THR A 78 2.72 13.83 -13.50
CA THR A 78 3.87 13.83 -12.62
C THR A 78 3.62 12.86 -11.47
N LEU A 79 4.56 11.97 -11.22
CA LEU A 79 4.56 11.09 -10.05
C LEU A 79 5.29 11.80 -8.91
N THR A 80 4.64 11.94 -7.76
CA THR A 80 5.31 12.24 -6.49
C THR A 80 5.43 10.95 -5.70
N HIS A 81 6.65 10.59 -5.30
CA HIS A 81 6.95 9.33 -4.65
C HIS A 81 7.38 9.56 -3.20
N TYR A 82 6.89 8.70 -2.28
CA TYR A 82 7.11 8.80 -0.84
C TYR A 82 7.58 7.49 -0.26
N HIS A 83 8.52 7.55 0.69
CA HIS A 83 8.91 6.42 1.52
C HIS A 83 8.09 6.30 2.82
N SER A 84 8.27 5.19 3.52
CA SER A 84 7.56 4.87 4.76
C SER A 84 7.86 5.80 5.94
N ASP A 85 8.86 6.66 5.86
CA ASP A 85 9.12 7.75 6.81
C ASP A 85 8.33 9.03 6.51
N CYS A 86 7.41 8.98 5.53
CA CYS A 86 6.60 10.09 5.02
C CYS A 86 7.40 11.17 4.27
N ALA A 87 8.67 10.92 3.99
CA ALA A 87 9.47 11.83 3.19
C ALA A 87 9.22 11.62 1.69
N GLU A 88 9.10 12.72 0.95
CA GLU A 88 9.17 12.70 -0.50
C GLU A 88 10.60 12.33 -0.92
N ASP A 89 10.76 11.29 -1.71
CA ASP A 89 12.05 10.87 -2.23
C ASP A 89 12.25 11.22 -3.70
N GLY A 90 11.19 11.67 -4.38
CA GLY A 90 11.30 12.17 -5.74
C GLY A 90 10.01 12.65 -6.36
N VAL A 91 10.18 13.62 -7.28
CA VAL A 91 9.14 14.10 -8.19
C VAL A 91 9.57 13.81 -9.62
N TYR A 92 8.78 12.98 -10.29
CA TYR A 92 9.09 12.43 -11.60
C TYR A 92 8.09 12.95 -12.65
N PRO A 93 8.44 14.00 -13.41
CA PRO A 93 7.58 14.51 -14.48
C PRO A 93 7.59 13.59 -15.71
N LYS A 94 6.66 13.83 -16.63
CA LYS A 94 6.59 13.15 -17.93
C LYS A 94 7.97 13.01 -18.59
N GLY A 95 8.28 11.80 -19.05
CA GLY A 95 9.54 11.46 -19.74
C GLY A 95 10.67 11.04 -18.80
N THR A 96 10.44 10.96 -17.49
CA THR A 96 11.41 10.47 -16.51
C THR A 96 11.12 9.03 -16.08
N THR A 97 12.08 8.42 -15.39
CA THR A 97 11.97 7.07 -14.83
C THR A 97 12.16 7.09 -13.32
N VAL A 98 11.44 6.19 -12.65
CA VAL A 98 11.64 5.86 -11.24
C VAL A 98 12.10 4.40 -11.14
N ARG A 99 12.92 4.09 -10.15
CA ARG A 99 13.32 2.72 -9.81
C ARG A 99 13.00 2.45 -8.35
N GLU A 100 12.29 1.35 -8.11
CA GLU A 100 11.96 0.82 -6.79
C GLU A 100 12.76 -0.47 -6.60
N PRO A 101 13.63 -0.57 -5.56
CA PRO A 101 14.53 -1.71 -5.42
C PRO A 101 13.82 -3.02 -5.08
N GLY A 102 12.67 -2.95 -4.40
CA GLY A 102 11.90 -4.10 -3.94
C GLY A 102 12.36 -4.65 -2.59
N GLY A 103 11.52 -5.52 -2.04
CA GLY A 103 11.65 -6.11 -0.72
C GLY A 103 10.77 -5.47 0.34
N PRO A 104 10.44 -6.19 1.44
CA PRO A 104 9.46 -5.75 2.44
C PRO A 104 9.89 -4.53 3.27
N SER A 105 11.15 -4.12 3.18
CA SER A 105 11.65 -2.88 3.79
C SER A 105 11.47 -1.64 2.91
N ASP A 106 11.10 -1.82 1.65
CA ASP A 106 10.94 -0.76 0.65
C ASP A 106 9.46 -0.37 0.52
N ILE A 107 8.81 -0.08 1.64
CA ILE A 107 7.41 0.38 1.65
C ILE A 107 7.37 1.82 1.15
N HIS A 108 6.57 2.04 0.10
CA HIS A 108 6.45 3.31 -0.58
C HIS A 108 5.03 3.57 -1.08
N LEU A 109 4.82 4.78 -1.61
CA LEU A 109 3.55 5.23 -2.16
C LEU A 109 3.80 6.21 -3.31
N GLY A 110 3.17 5.97 -4.46
CA GLY A 110 3.11 6.90 -5.58
C GLY A 110 1.84 7.73 -5.56
N ARG A 111 1.93 9.06 -5.64
CA ARG A 111 0.78 9.97 -5.70
C ARG A 111 0.76 10.78 -6.99
N ASN A 112 -0.46 11.09 -7.42
CA ASN A 112 -0.73 12.12 -8.39
C ASN A 112 -1.21 13.39 -7.67
N GLU A 113 -0.32 14.33 -7.43
CA GLU A 113 -0.64 15.61 -6.81
C GLU A 113 -1.00 16.70 -7.81
N GLY A 114 -0.99 16.36 -9.10
CA GLY A 114 -1.39 17.24 -10.20
C GLY A 114 -2.90 17.24 -10.46
N ASP A 115 -3.29 17.96 -11.50
CA ASP A 115 -4.68 18.14 -11.96
C ASP A 115 -5.02 17.33 -13.22
N THR A 116 -4.03 16.60 -13.77
CA THR A 116 -4.18 15.71 -14.92
C THR A 116 -3.87 14.27 -14.52
N PRO A 117 -4.39 13.25 -15.21
CA PRO A 117 -4.05 11.87 -14.92
C PRO A 117 -2.54 11.61 -14.99
N LEU A 118 -2.01 10.91 -14.01
CA LEU A 118 -0.68 10.30 -14.07
C LEU A 118 -0.81 8.95 -14.78
N VAL A 119 -0.01 8.73 -15.83
CA VAL A 119 0.08 7.46 -16.55
C VAL A 119 1.51 6.96 -16.51
N LEU A 120 1.70 5.74 -16.04
CA LEU A 120 2.99 5.07 -15.90
C LEU A 120 3.01 3.79 -16.75
N ASP A 121 4.07 3.58 -17.52
CA ASP A 121 4.44 2.24 -17.97
C ASP A 121 5.40 1.63 -16.96
N VAL A 122 5.04 0.49 -16.40
CA VAL A 122 5.76 -0.12 -15.28
C VAL A 122 6.24 -1.51 -15.66
N LEU A 123 7.55 -1.73 -15.62
CA LEU A 123 8.19 -3.04 -15.74
C LEU A 123 8.43 -3.61 -14.34
N TYR A 124 7.80 -4.71 -14.05
CA TYR A 124 8.01 -5.54 -12.87
C TYR A 124 8.99 -6.67 -13.22
N VAL A 125 10.00 -6.88 -12.35
CA VAL A 125 10.94 -8.00 -12.44
C VAL A 125 10.85 -8.78 -11.14
N LEU A 126 9.96 -9.77 -11.11
CA LEU A 126 9.54 -10.43 -9.87
C LEU A 126 9.89 -11.92 -9.87
N PRO A 127 10.06 -12.54 -8.70
CA PRO A 127 10.07 -14.00 -8.60
C PRO A 127 8.79 -14.58 -9.22
N HIS A 128 8.90 -15.71 -9.91
CA HIS A 128 7.79 -16.32 -10.61
C HIS A 128 6.62 -16.62 -9.66
N GLY A 129 5.43 -16.09 -10.01
CA GLY A 129 4.20 -16.25 -9.23
C GLY A 129 4.01 -15.25 -8.10
N SER A 130 4.94 -14.31 -7.88
CA SER A 130 4.73 -13.19 -6.94
C SER A 130 3.60 -12.28 -7.41
N PRO A 131 2.84 -11.68 -6.49
CA PRO A 131 1.90 -10.61 -6.83
C PRO A 131 2.66 -9.39 -7.38
N TYR A 132 1.96 -8.52 -8.12
CA TYR A 132 2.56 -7.30 -8.66
C TYR A 132 2.95 -6.31 -7.56
N SER A 133 2.24 -6.31 -6.44
CA SER A 133 2.53 -5.53 -5.24
C SER A 133 1.94 -6.22 -4.01
N GLU A 134 2.58 -6.01 -2.87
CA GLU A 134 2.10 -6.40 -1.55
C GLU A 134 1.61 -5.15 -0.84
N ASP A 135 0.31 -5.08 -0.53
CA ASP A 135 -0.27 -3.96 0.18
C ASP A 135 0.30 -3.86 1.61
N ALA A 136 0.62 -2.65 2.04
CA ALA A 136 1.15 -2.37 3.37
C ALA A 136 0.22 -1.43 4.15
N PRO A 137 0.23 -1.47 5.49
CA PRO A 137 -0.42 -0.45 6.30
C PRO A 137 0.18 0.93 6.08
N ASN A 138 -0.63 1.99 6.22
CA ASN A 138 -0.10 3.35 6.28
C ASN A 138 0.90 3.45 7.46
N PRO A 139 2.16 3.84 7.22
CA PRO A 139 3.20 3.88 8.25
C PRO A 139 3.01 5.00 9.30
N GLY A 140 1.90 5.74 9.24
CA GLY A 140 1.57 6.85 10.14
C GLY A 140 1.62 8.21 9.46
N CYS A 141 1.67 8.24 8.13
CA CYS A 141 1.64 9.48 7.36
C CYS A 141 0.24 10.10 7.36
N SER A 142 0.17 11.43 7.27
CA SER A 142 -1.09 12.19 7.25
C SER A 142 -1.83 12.10 5.90
N PHE A 143 -1.26 11.38 4.96
CA PHE A 143 -1.78 11.18 3.60
C PHE A 143 -1.68 9.69 3.20
N GLN A 144 -2.40 9.37 2.13
CA GLN A 144 -2.36 8.05 1.52
C GLN A 144 -2.74 8.16 0.04
#